data_507a5cb5addc084cca3f6b8e04eb2813
#
_entry.id   507a5cb5addc084cca3f6b8e04eb2813
#
_cell.length_a   1.000
_cell.length_b   1.000
_cell.length_c   1.000
_cell.angle_alpha   90.00
_cell.angle_beta   90.00
_cell.angle_gamma   90.00
#
_symmetry.space_group_name_H-M   'P 1'
#
loop_
_entity.id
_entity.type
_entity.pdbx_description
1 polymer ?
#
loop_
_entity_poly.entity_id
_entity_poly.type
_entity_poly.pdbx_seq_one_letter_code
_entity_poly.pdbx_strand_id
1 'polypeptide(L)'
;NVVNVGQYDIQSYLPEGAMYKREEGNPYIQAFWKWFPEVYPHLHTLRFTGGEPLLSSNVFKVIDYIKENPRPDLQFDINSNMMVPMRNLEKFCLTVKDLLDNNKIKGVKIYTSVDTWGPQAEWIRNGLKLEKYADNIDYLMNTVPNPRFGFMITFCLLAIPQFDKLLDKILELRRKYNDKQEGD
;
A
#
# COMPACT_ATOMS: atom_id res chain seq x y z
N ASN A 1 4.08 11.25 18.37
CA ASN A 1 2.95 11.14 19.28
C ASN A 1 3.18 9.92 20.16
N VAL A 2 3.50 10.12 21.40
CA VAL A 2 3.62 9.08 22.43
C VAL A 2 2.20 8.63 22.75
N VAL A 3 1.88 7.38 22.47
CA VAL A 3 0.62 6.79 22.92
C VAL A 3 0.83 6.32 24.35
N ASN A 4 0.33 7.12 25.29
CA ASN A 4 0.29 6.73 26.69
C ASN A 4 -0.79 5.65 26.88
N VAL A 5 -0.37 4.41 27.06
CA VAL A 5 -1.29 3.29 27.35
C VAL A 5 -1.23 3.05 28.88
N GLY A 6 -2.03 3.80 29.62
CA GLY A 6 -2.04 3.71 31.07
C GLY A 6 -0.71 4.17 31.70
N GLN A 7 -0.22 3.40 32.68
CA GLN A 7 1.06 3.67 33.37
C GLN A 7 2.30 3.10 32.67
N TYR A 8 2.16 2.55 31.46
CA TYR A 8 3.26 1.98 30.68
C TYR A 8 3.65 2.90 29.55
N ASP A 9 4.89 3.38 29.58
CA ASP A 9 5.54 4.10 28.48
C ASP A 9 6.24 3.07 27.59
N ILE A 10 5.73 2.90 26.36
CA ILE A 10 6.31 1.96 25.39
C ILE A 10 7.77 2.33 25.07
N GLN A 11 8.14 3.61 25.16
CA GLN A 11 9.53 4.04 24.92
C GLN A 11 10.52 3.50 25.95
N SER A 12 10.07 3.21 27.17
CA SER A 12 10.93 2.66 28.23
C SER A 12 11.41 1.23 27.97
N TYR A 13 10.75 0.52 27.03
CA TYR A 13 11.11 -0.85 26.65
C TYR A 13 11.94 -0.94 25.37
N LEU A 14 12.16 0.17 24.67
CA LEU A 14 13.04 0.18 23.51
C LEU A 14 14.49 0.35 23.98
N PRO A 15 15.43 -0.47 23.48
CA PRO A 15 16.84 -0.28 23.77
C PRO A 15 17.27 1.15 23.39
N GLU A 16 18.11 1.77 24.22
CA GLU A 16 18.74 3.04 23.84
C GLU A 16 19.40 2.91 22.47
N GLY A 17 19.01 3.78 21.51
CA GLY A 17 19.51 3.71 20.13
C GLY A 17 18.68 2.87 19.17
N ALA A 18 17.54 2.25 19.60
CA ALA A 18 16.66 1.49 18.70
C ALA A 18 15.92 2.36 17.68
N MET A 19 15.80 3.66 17.92
CA MET A 19 15.23 4.63 16.98
C MET A 19 16.30 5.59 16.49
N TYR A 20 16.62 5.51 15.20
CA TYR A 20 17.48 6.49 14.55
C TYR A 20 16.74 7.81 14.36
N LYS A 21 17.34 8.91 14.78
CA LYS A 21 16.82 10.25 14.46
C LYS A 21 16.83 10.43 12.94
N ARG A 22 15.91 11.27 12.42
CA ARG A 22 15.83 11.52 10.96
C ARG A 22 17.13 12.06 10.36
N GLU A 23 17.95 12.72 11.17
CA GLU A 23 19.23 13.34 10.81
C GLU A 23 20.39 12.34 10.87
N GLU A 24 20.23 11.22 11.57
CA GLU A 24 21.23 10.16 11.61
C GLU A 24 20.97 9.22 10.45
N GLY A 25 21.96 9.00 9.61
CA GLY A 25 21.87 8.07 8.49
C GLY A 25 21.51 6.67 9.00
N ASN A 26 20.29 6.20 8.71
CA ASN A 26 19.84 4.87 9.13
C ASN A 26 20.72 3.80 8.47
N PRO A 27 21.54 3.04 9.22
CA PRO A 27 22.47 2.06 8.65
C PRO A 27 21.76 0.92 7.94
N TYR A 28 20.51 0.58 8.31
CA TYR A 28 19.73 -0.44 7.63
C TYR A 28 19.29 0.01 6.23
N ILE A 29 18.97 1.30 6.07
CA ILE A 29 18.67 1.87 4.74
C ILE A 29 19.92 1.90 3.87
N GLN A 30 21.09 2.25 4.46
CA GLN A 30 22.37 2.22 3.75
C GLN A 30 22.74 0.79 3.32
N ALA A 31 22.58 -0.19 4.21
CA ALA A 31 22.81 -1.60 3.92
C ALA A 31 21.84 -2.11 2.84
N PHE A 32 20.56 -1.72 2.90
CA PHE A 32 19.57 -2.04 1.86
C PHE A 32 20.02 -1.54 0.49
N TRP A 33 20.42 -0.27 0.36
CA TRP A 33 20.83 0.31 -0.92
C TRP A 33 22.15 -0.26 -1.45
N LYS A 34 23.02 -0.75 -0.57
CA LYS A 34 24.22 -1.49 -0.99
C LYS A 34 23.89 -2.87 -1.55
N TRP A 35 22.93 -3.56 -0.94
CA TRP A 35 22.51 -4.91 -1.28
C TRP A 35 21.48 -4.97 -2.42
N PHE A 36 20.55 -4.01 -2.49
CA PHE A 36 19.40 -4.04 -3.39
C PHE A 36 19.79 -4.19 -4.88
N PRO A 37 20.81 -3.49 -5.42
CA PRO A 37 21.24 -3.67 -6.81
C PRO A 37 21.70 -5.09 -7.15
N GLU A 38 22.27 -5.81 -6.19
CA GLU A 38 22.76 -7.17 -6.40
C GLU A 38 21.60 -8.17 -6.47
N VAL A 39 20.55 -7.95 -5.66
CA VAL A 39 19.41 -8.87 -5.57
C VAL A 39 18.33 -8.55 -6.58
N TYR A 40 18.17 -7.29 -6.95
CA TYR A 40 17.11 -6.80 -7.83
C TYR A 40 16.99 -7.59 -9.15
N PRO A 41 18.09 -7.94 -9.87
CA PRO A 41 18.01 -8.72 -11.10
C PRO A 41 17.39 -10.12 -10.94
N HIS A 42 17.34 -10.65 -9.74
CA HIS A 42 16.84 -12.00 -9.43
C HIS A 42 15.43 -12.01 -8.82
N LEU A 43 14.82 -10.83 -8.57
CA LEU A 43 13.49 -10.76 -8.01
C LEU A 43 12.43 -11.08 -9.07
N HIS A 44 11.48 -11.94 -8.73
CA HIS A 44 10.25 -12.14 -9.51
C HIS A 44 9.11 -11.23 -9.00
N THR A 45 9.11 -10.97 -7.70
CA THR A 45 8.14 -10.10 -7.06
C THR A 45 8.84 -9.19 -6.07
N LEU A 46 8.56 -7.90 -6.15
CA LEU A 46 8.96 -6.90 -5.16
C LEU A 46 7.72 -6.40 -4.44
N ARG A 47 7.64 -6.61 -3.12
CA ARG A 47 6.47 -6.25 -2.34
C ARG A 47 6.84 -5.33 -1.17
N PHE A 48 6.13 -4.20 -1.06
CA PHE A 48 6.22 -3.30 0.07
C PHE A 48 5.06 -3.49 1.03
N THR A 49 5.39 -3.68 2.31
CA THR A 49 4.45 -3.83 3.40
C THR A 49 4.91 -3.05 4.63
N GLY A 50 4.05 -2.93 5.64
CA GLY A 50 4.37 -2.28 6.91
C GLY A 50 4.19 -0.77 6.89
N GLY A 51 3.72 -0.19 7.99
CA GLY A 51 3.35 1.20 8.06
C GLY A 51 2.37 1.60 6.94
N GLU A 52 2.68 2.71 6.28
CA GLU A 52 2.01 3.12 5.04
C GLU A 52 3.07 3.41 3.96
N PRO A 53 3.30 2.48 3.02
CA PRO A 53 4.36 2.62 2.02
C PRO A 53 4.23 3.85 1.13
N LEU A 54 3.01 4.30 0.83
CA LEU A 54 2.78 5.48 -0.01
C LEU A 54 3.15 6.81 0.67
N LEU A 55 3.48 6.79 1.97
CA LEU A 55 4.06 7.93 2.69
C LEU A 55 5.59 7.86 2.77
N SER A 56 6.21 6.74 2.39
CA SER A 56 7.64 6.51 2.52
C SER A 56 8.42 7.05 1.32
N SER A 57 9.33 8.00 1.57
CA SER A 57 10.25 8.47 0.53
C SER A 57 11.17 7.36 -0.01
N ASN A 58 11.48 6.36 0.82
CA ASN A 58 12.32 5.24 0.40
C ASN A 58 11.59 4.30 -0.59
N VAL A 59 10.28 4.13 -0.45
CA VAL A 59 9.49 3.37 -1.43
C VAL A 59 9.52 4.08 -2.78
N PHE A 60 9.34 5.40 -2.81
CA PHE A 60 9.44 6.16 -4.06
C PHE A 60 10.85 6.11 -4.68
N LYS A 61 11.92 6.13 -3.87
CA LYS A 61 13.28 5.92 -4.39
C LYS A 61 13.45 4.56 -5.06
N VAL A 62 12.83 3.50 -4.51
CA VAL A 62 12.86 2.18 -5.16
C VAL A 62 12.06 2.19 -6.47
N ILE A 63 10.93 2.88 -6.51
CA ILE A 63 10.15 3.02 -7.76
C ILE A 63 10.98 3.80 -8.82
N ASP A 64 11.70 4.85 -8.40
CA ASP A 64 12.62 5.58 -9.29
C ASP A 64 13.75 4.67 -9.78
N TYR A 65 14.32 3.82 -8.92
CA TYR A 65 15.32 2.82 -9.31
C TYR A 65 14.77 1.82 -10.35
N ILE A 66 13.53 1.34 -10.18
CA ILE A 66 12.86 0.47 -11.16
C ILE A 66 12.70 1.20 -12.49
N LYS A 67 12.36 2.49 -12.46
CA LYS A 67 12.21 3.32 -13.68
C LYS A 67 13.52 3.40 -14.47
N GLU A 68 14.65 3.48 -13.79
CA GLU A 68 16.00 3.54 -14.40
C GLU A 68 16.53 2.14 -14.78
N ASN A 69 16.05 1.08 -14.11
CA ASN A 69 16.45 -0.31 -14.33
C ASN A 69 15.24 -1.20 -14.67
N PRO A 70 14.68 -1.09 -15.88
CA PRO A 70 13.45 -1.79 -16.25
C PRO A 70 13.55 -3.31 -16.13
N ARG A 71 12.50 -3.94 -15.62
CA ARG A 71 12.33 -5.38 -15.50
C ARG A 71 10.92 -5.79 -15.93
N PRO A 72 10.67 -6.04 -17.24
CA PRO A 72 9.35 -6.42 -17.78
C PRO A 72 8.74 -7.70 -17.17
N ASP A 73 9.54 -8.49 -16.48
CA ASP A 73 9.13 -9.70 -15.76
C ASP A 73 8.85 -9.48 -14.26
N LEU A 74 9.17 -8.31 -13.72
CA LEU A 74 9.01 -7.99 -12.30
C LEU A 74 7.54 -7.68 -11.95
N GLN A 75 6.98 -8.46 -11.03
CA GLN A 75 5.71 -8.13 -10.39
C GLN A 75 5.95 -7.15 -9.23
N PHE A 76 5.27 -6.00 -9.24
CA PHE A 76 5.34 -5.00 -8.17
C PHE A 76 4.09 -5.05 -7.30
N ASP A 77 4.26 -5.32 -6.03
CA ASP A 77 3.16 -5.44 -5.07
C ASP A 77 3.28 -4.39 -3.97
N ILE A 78 2.16 -3.84 -3.52
CA ILE A 78 2.14 -2.87 -2.42
C ILE A 78 0.93 -3.07 -1.51
N ASN A 79 1.16 -2.94 -0.21
CA ASN A 79 0.09 -2.88 0.79
C ASN A 79 -0.13 -1.42 1.19
N SER A 80 -1.34 -0.92 1.05
CA SER A 80 -1.70 0.43 1.48
C SER A 80 -3.03 0.42 2.22
N ASN A 81 -3.16 1.26 3.22
CA ASN A 81 -4.43 1.50 3.89
C ASN A 81 -5.37 2.41 3.06
N MET A 82 -4.92 2.89 1.91
CA MET A 82 -5.63 3.79 0.98
C MET A 82 -6.12 5.10 1.61
N MET A 83 -5.63 5.47 2.81
CA MET A 83 -5.99 6.71 3.51
C MET A 83 -4.92 7.81 3.37
N VAL A 84 -4.07 7.67 2.37
CA VAL A 84 -3.00 8.63 2.09
C VAL A 84 -3.52 9.96 1.51
N PRO A 85 -2.76 11.06 1.62
CA PRO A 85 -3.07 12.30 0.92
C PRO A 85 -3.12 12.08 -0.60
N MET A 86 -4.08 12.74 -1.28
CA MET A 86 -4.29 12.57 -2.72
C MET A 86 -2.99 12.80 -3.53
N ARG A 87 -2.20 13.79 -3.19
CA ARG A 87 -0.90 14.04 -3.85
C ARG A 87 0.05 12.85 -3.87
N ASN A 88 0.02 12.02 -2.80
CA ASN A 88 0.86 10.82 -2.71
C ASN A 88 0.28 9.70 -3.58
N LEU A 89 -1.03 9.54 -3.57
CA LEU A 89 -1.74 8.58 -4.40
C LEU A 89 -1.58 8.92 -5.88
N GLU A 90 -1.78 10.17 -6.27
CA GLU A 90 -1.56 10.65 -7.65
C GLU A 90 -0.14 10.37 -8.12
N LYS A 91 0.86 10.77 -7.30
CA LYS A 91 2.27 10.50 -7.63
C LYS A 91 2.50 9.02 -7.87
N PHE A 92 1.99 8.17 -6.99
CA PHE A 92 2.11 6.70 -7.11
C PHE A 92 1.43 6.20 -8.40
N CYS A 93 0.15 6.50 -8.59
CA CYS A 93 -0.63 6.02 -9.72
C CYS A 93 -0.03 6.45 -11.07
N LEU A 94 0.36 7.71 -11.20
CA LEU A 94 0.96 8.23 -12.44
C LEU A 94 2.34 7.60 -12.70
N THR A 95 3.15 7.38 -11.67
CA THR A 95 4.45 6.72 -11.83
C THR A 95 4.29 5.26 -12.21
N VAL A 96 3.38 4.53 -11.55
CA VAL A 96 3.11 3.11 -11.88
C VAL A 96 2.51 2.99 -13.29
N LYS A 97 1.62 3.91 -13.68
CA LYS A 97 1.11 3.98 -15.05
C LYS A 97 2.25 4.14 -16.06
N ASP A 98 3.19 5.06 -15.84
CA ASP A 98 4.37 5.25 -16.71
C ASP A 98 5.22 3.96 -16.80
N LEU A 99 5.40 3.24 -15.68
CA LEU A 99 6.13 1.98 -15.67
C LEU A 99 5.43 0.88 -16.50
N LEU A 100 4.11 0.80 -16.43
CA LEU A 100 3.30 -0.18 -17.17
C LEU A 100 3.23 0.17 -18.66
N ASP A 101 2.91 1.41 -19.00
CA ASP A 101 2.79 1.89 -20.39
C ASP A 101 4.11 1.75 -21.16
N ASN A 102 5.26 1.85 -20.46
CA ASN A 102 6.59 1.68 -21.03
C ASN A 102 7.19 0.27 -20.84
N ASN A 103 6.37 -0.71 -20.45
CA ASN A 103 6.79 -2.11 -20.24
C ASN A 103 8.03 -2.25 -19.31
N LYS A 104 8.10 -1.43 -18.27
CA LYS A 104 9.21 -1.44 -17.30
C LYS A 104 8.99 -2.41 -16.14
N ILE A 105 7.74 -2.82 -15.92
CA ILE A 105 7.32 -3.88 -14.98
C ILE A 105 6.27 -4.77 -15.62
N LYS A 106 6.09 -5.98 -15.09
CA LYS A 106 5.07 -6.93 -15.55
C LYS A 106 3.66 -6.52 -15.20
N GLY A 107 3.49 -5.97 -13.99
CA GLY A 107 2.18 -5.64 -13.45
C GLY A 107 2.28 -5.11 -12.04
N VAL A 108 1.19 -4.57 -11.54
CA VAL A 108 1.06 -4.09 -10.16
C VAL A 108 -0.07 -4.79 -9.44
N LYS A 109 0.14 -5.11 -8.16
CA LYS A 109 -0.90 -5.59 -7.27
C LYS A 109 -0.96 -4.74 -6.02
N ILE A 110 -2.13 -4.24 -5.72
CA ILE A 110 -2.40 -3.42 -4.55
C ILE A 110 -3.23 -4.24 -3.58
N TYR A 111 -2.74 -4.33 -2.35
CA TYR A 111 -3.50 -4.89 -1.24
C TYR A 111 -3.92 -3.76 -0.33
N THR A 112 -5.19 -3.72 0.02
CA THR A 112 -5.71 -2.75 0.97
C THR A 112 -6.42 -3.40 2.13
N SER A 113 -6.39 -2.75 3.28
CA SER A 113 -6.90 -3.32 4.51
C SER A 113 -8.23 -2.70 4.90
N VAL A 114 -9.28 -3.54 4.95
CA VAL A 114 -10.59 -3.19 5.51
C VAL A 114 -11.23 -4.45 6.08
N ASP A 115 -11.82 -4.38 7.27
CA ASP A 115 -12.28 -5.58 7.98
C ASP A 115 -13.79 -5.78 7.86
N THR A 116 -14.53 -4.71 7.61
CA THR A 116 -15.98 -4.66 7.41
C THR A 116 -16.36 -3.39 6.67
N TRP A 117 -17.65 -3.12 6.44
CA TRP A 117 -18.14 -1.90 5.82
C TRP A 117 -19.14 -1.18 6.73
N GLY A 118 -19.19 0.16 6.68
CA GLY A 118 -20.04 0.98 7.52
C GLY A 118 -19.32 1.56 8.75
N PRO A 119 -20.06 2.13 9.72
CA PRO A 119 -19.46 2.84 10.87
C PRO A 119 -18.48 1.99 11.68
N GLN A 120 -18.71 0.69 11.76
CA GLN A 120 -17.81 -0.25 12.45
C GLN A 120 -16.42 -0.30 11.83
N ALA A 121 -16.32 -0.20 10.50
CA ALA A 121 -15.02 -0.18 9.83
C ALA A 121 -14.18 1.01 10.26
N GLU A 122 -14.80 2.20 10.34
CA GLU A 122 -14.13 3.43 10.77
C GLU A 122 -13.77 3.40 12.26
N TRP A 123 -14.55 2.68 13.07
CA TRP A 123 -14.25 2.50 14.48
C TRP A 123 -13.12 1.49 14.71
N ILE A 124 -13.12 0.35 13.99
CA ILE A 124 -12.10 -0.70 14.10
C ILE A 124 -10.74 -0.17 13.63
N ARG A 125 -10.73 0.60 12.53
CA ARG A 125 -9.51 1.14 11.94
C ARG A 125 -9.41 2.64 12.14
N ASN A 126 -8.70 3.05 13.19
CA ASN A 126 -8.49 4.45 13.49
C ASN A 126 -7.94 5.21 12.27
N GLY A 127 -8.60 6.31 11.89
CA GLY A 127 -8.25 7.14 10.75
C GLY A 127 -8.85 6.69 9.41
N LEU A 128 -9.55 5.55 9.34
CA LEU A 128 -10.31 5.17 8.16
C LEU A 128 -11.52 6.09 8.00
N LYS A 129 -11.74 6.57 6.76
CA LYS A 129 -12.94 7.26 6.30
C LYS A 129 -13.38 6.58 5.01
N LEU A 130 -14.50 5.86 5.06
CA LEU A 130 -14.94 4.99 3.95
C LEU A 130 -15.22 5.76 2.65
N GLU A 131 -15.73 6.97 2.73
CA GLU A 131 -15.93 7.82 1.55
C GLU A 131 -14.58 8.10 0.85
N LYS A 132 -13.61 8.65 1.58
CA LYS A 132 -12.27 8.91 1.06
C LYS A 132 -11.56 7.64 0.60
N TYR A 133 -11.76 6.55 1.32
CA TYR A 133 -11.22 5.24 0.97
C TYR A 133 -11.76 4.76 -0.39
N ALA A 134 -13.08 4.88 -0.61
CA ALA A 134 -13.71 4.52 -1.87
C ALA A 134 -13.23 5.42 -3.01
N ASP A 135 -13.15 6.74 -2.79
CA ASP A 135 -12.66 7.70 -3.79
C ASP A 135 -11.21 7.41 -4.20
N ASN A 136 -10.36 7.08 -3.22
CA ASN A 136 -8.97 6.72 -3.49
C ASN A 136 -8.84 5.43 -4.29
N ILE A 137 -9.69 4.42 -4.02
CA ILE A 137 -9.76 3.19 -4.80
C ILE A 137 -10.22 3.50 -6.23
N ASP A 138 -11.28 4.30 -6.37
CA ASP A 138 -11.81 4.69 -7.68
C ASP A 138 -10.76 5.43 -8.51
N TYR A 139 -10.03 6.35 -7.90
CA TYR A 139 -8.94 7.07 -8.57
C TYR A 139 -7.85 6.10 -9.07
N LEU A 140 -7.40 5.19 -8.21
CA LEU A 140 -6.39 4.20 -8.55
C LEU A 140 -6.85 3.29 -9.70
N MET A 141 -8.05 2.73 -9.58
CA MET A 141 -8.60 1.79 -10.57
C MET A 141 -8.89 2.42 -11.93
N ASN A 142 -9.10 3.74 -11.98
CA ASN A 142 -9.29 4.47 -13.23
C ASN A 142 -7.97 4.99 -13.82
N THR A 143 -6.91 5.13 -13.02
CA THR A 143 -5.64 5.71 -13.47
C THR A 143 -4.62 4.67 -13.87
N VAL A 144 -4.52 3.57 -13.10
CA VAL A 144 -3.51 2.53 -13.33
C VAL A 144 -4.07 1.48 -14.30
N PRO A 145 -3.34 1.12 -15.36
CA PRO A 145 -3.76 0.09 -16.30
C PRO A 145 -3.85 -1.30 -15.63
N ASN A 146 -5.00 -1.95 -15.71
CA ASN A 146 -5.24 -3.33 -15.27
C ASN A 146 -4.61 -3.70 -13.90
N PRO A 147 -4.79 -2.88 -12.85
CA PRO A 147 -4.20 -3.18 -11.54
C PRO A 147 -4.90 -4.39 -10.94
N ARG A 148 -4.14 -5.32 -10.38
CA ARG A 148 -4.72 -6.34 -9.52
C ARG A 148 -4.99 -5.72 -8.16
N PHE A 149 -6.22 -5.81 -7.67
CA PHE A 149 -6.63 -5.23 -6.41
C PHE A 149 -7.16 -6.31 -5.46
N GLY A 150 -6.68 -6.32 -4.22
CA GLY A 150 -7.06 -7.32 -3.22
C GLY A 150 -7.35 -6.69 -1.86
N PHE A 151 -8.35 -7.22 -1.18
CA PHE A 151 -8.68 -6.83 0.19
C PHE A 151 -7.98 -7.75 1.19
N MET A 152 -7.32 -7.15 2.18
CA MET A 152 -6.80 -7.85 3.36
C MET A 152 -7.78 -7.61 4.51
N ILE A 153 -8.39 -8.68 4.97
CA ILE A 153 -9.47 -8.65 5.95
C ILE A 153 -8.99 -9.38 7.21
N THR A 154 -9.01 -8.68 8.35
CA THR A 154 -8.88 -9.33 9.66
C THR A 154 -10.27 -9.59 10.20
N PHE A 155 -10.73 -10.83 10.06
CA PHE A 155 -12.06 -11.20 10.54
C PHE A 155 -12.08 -11.25 12.07
N CYS A 156 -12.88 -10.40 12.68
CA CYS A 156 -13.04 -10.31 14.11
C CYS A 156 -14.52 -10.13 14.50
N LEU A 157 -14.82 -10.31 15.77
CA LEU A 157 -16.19 -10.22 16.28
C LEU A 157 -16.89 -8.90 15.95
N LEU A 158 -16.14 -7.79 15.95
CA LEU A 158 -16.66 -6.47 15.64
C LEU A 158 -16.96 -6.25 14.15
N ALA A 159 -16.37 -7.06 13.28
CA ALA A 159 -16.61 -7.01 11.85
C ALA A 159 -17.91 -7.70 11.42
N ILE A 160 -18.37 -8.70 12.19
CA ILE A 160 -19.51 -9.57 11.85
C ILE A 160 -20.78 -8.78 11.46
N PRO A 161 -21.25 -7.79 12.24
CA PRO A 161 -22.56 -7.16 11.99
C PRO A 161 -22.72 -6.46 10.65
N GLN A 162 -21.60 -6.15 9.98
CA GLN A 162 -21.60 -5.41 8.70
C GLN A 162 -20.70 -6.09 7.64
N PHE A 163 -20.37 -7.36 7.87
CA PHE A 163 -19.47 -8.10 6.97
C PHE A 163 -20.12 -8.36 5.61
N ASP A 164 -21.43 -8.61 5.60
CA ASP A 164 -22.24 -8.72 4.40
C ASP A 164 -22.11 -7.50 3.50
N LYS A 165 -22.16 -6.29 4.07
CA LYS A 165 -21.98 -5.04 3.34
C LYS A 165 -20.59 -4.89 2.71
N LEU A 166 -19.56 -5.43 3.36
CA LEU A 166 -18.23 -5.50 2.76
C LEU A 166 -18.22 -6.42 1.55
N LEU A 167 -18.87 -7.59 1.64
CA LEU A 167 -18.98 -8.50 0.51
C LEU A 167 -19.73 -7.88 -0.66
N ASP A 168 -20.85 -7.19 -0.38
CA ASP A 168 -21.62 -6.46 -1.39
C ASP A 168 -20.75 -5.38 -2.05
N LYS A 169 -19.96 -4.63 -1.27
CA LYS A 169 -19.05 -3.61 -1.82
C LYS A 169 -17.94 -4.21 -2.68
N ILE A 170 -17.40 -5.34 -2.29
CA ILE A 170 -16.41 -6.08 -3.10
C ILE A 170 -17.04 -6.52 -4.43
N LEU A 171 -18.28 -7.04 -4.42
CA LEU A 171 -18.99 -7.45 -5.63
C LEU A 171 -19.30 -6.25 -6.53
N GLU A 172 -19.72 -5.11 -5.96
CA GLU A 172 -19.92 -3.85 -6.70
C GLU A 172 -18.63 -3.41 -7.42
N LEU A 173 -17.51 -3.37 -6.69
CA LEU A 173 -16.22 -2.99 -7.28
C LEU A 173 -15.76 -3.98 -8.37
N ARG A 174 -15.96 -5.27 -8.17
CA ARG A 174 -15.66 -6.28 -9.19
C ARG A 174 -16.48 -6.07 -10.45
N ARG A 175 -17.77 -5.86 -10.35
CA ARG A 175 -18.63 -5.56 -11.50
C ARG A 175 -18.21 -4.27 -12.21
N LYS A 176 -17.96 -3.21 -11.42
CA LYS A 176 -17.56 -1.90 -11.96
C LYS A 176 -16.25 -1.93 -12.76
N TYR A 177 -15.29 -2.78 -12.38
CA TYR A 177 -13.94 -2.76 -12.96
C TYR A 177 -13.58 -4.00 -13.78
N ASN A 178 -14.24 -5.17 -13.59
CA ASN A 178 -13.98 -6.34 -14.42
C ASN A 178 -14.63 -6.20 -15.80
N ASP A 179 -15.83 -5.61 -15.88
CA ASP A 179 -16.49 -5.35 -17.18
C ASP A 179 -15.68 -4.44 -18.11
N LYS A 180 -14.72 -3.69 -17.55
CA LYS A 180 -13.76 -2.89 -18.32
C LYS A 180 -12.59 -3.71 -18.89
N GLN A 181 -12.33 -4.91 -18.37
CA GLN A 181 -11.23 -5.78 -18.80
C GLN A 181 -11.66 -6.76 -19.91
N GLU A 182 -12.96 -6.98 -20.10
CA GLU A 182 -13.50 -7.86 -21.16
C GLU A 182 -13.86 -7.09 -22.44
N GLY A 183 -13.68 -5.77 -22.46
CA GLY A 183 -14.06 -4.88 -23.58
C GLY A 183 -12.88 -4.38 -24.45
N ASP A 184 -11.67 -4.80 -24.20
CA ASP A 184 -10.46 -4.59 -24.99
C ASP A 184 -9.92 -5.96 -25.47
#